data_ea006f809e77e47a812745923498eb0f
#
_entry.id   ea006f809e77e47a812745923498eb0f
#
_cell.length_a   1.000
_cell.length_b   1.000
_cell.length_c   1.000
_cell.angle_alpha   90.00
_cell.angle_beta   90.00
_cell.angle_gamma   90.00
#
_symmetry.space_group_name_H-M   'P 1'
#
loop_
_entity.id
_entity.type
_entity.pdbx_description
1 polymer ?
#
loop_
_entity_poly.entity_id
_entity_poly.type
_entity_poly.pdbx_seq_one_letter_code
_entity_poly.pdbx_strand_id
1 'polypeptide(L)'
;MFKRITLVGFGLLAGSIAAAVRQKVAIRAVSSKSTLKRAKDLADEFFEYDDVKNWLPGSDLILLCSPIKHIISTIDVLQSNANLLTGEVMVSDIGSTKEEICEKGFALPKPFVFVGGHPMAGSEKHGFEHSDPSIFENAYWLYCLPENLAKLPEPMCELLNFLGSRPVQIAPNDHDFAMAWLSHAPQLLSTSMAAGISPEVVKNHLHLAGRGFRDMTRIAGSSWGMWKDILETNRKNIDEALGIYAQKALEIKSKLDSGLEDDFLLGNETRHSLATGKNYAYPLYEVVANIPDEPGSILKALNPLAAEGINLRDIELMKVREGVGGILLLAFKTENEAESAIKILEDRGIHAVSR
;
A
#
# COMPACT_ATOMS: atom_id res chain seq x y z
N MET A 1 -8.17 17.53 -14.60
CA MET A 1 -8.02 16.04 -14.62
C MET A 1 -7.89 15.56 -16.07
N PHE A 2 -7.19 14.46 -16.31
CA PHE A 2 -7.03 13.84 -17.64
C PHE A 2 -8.39 13.50 -18.27
N LYS A 3 -8.47 13.53 -19.59
CA LYS A 3 -9.66 13.10 -20.34
C LYS A 3 -9.59 11.61 -20.69
N ARG A 4 -8.38 11.10 -20.97
CA ARG A 4 -8.13 9.70 -21.32
C ARG A 4 -6.88 9.16 -20.66
N ILE A 5 -7.03 8.08 -19.92
CA ILE A 5 -5.95 7.37 -19.25
C ILE A 5 -5.76 6.00 -19.92
N THR A 6 -4.53 5.69 -20.31
CA THR A 6 -4.12 4.38 -20.82
C THR A 6 -3.39 3.63 -19.71
N LEU A 7 -3.95 2.51 -19.27
CA LEU A 7 -3.41 1.64 -18.22
C LEU A 7 -2.66 0.48 -18.88
N VAL A 8 -1.34 0.48 -18.82
CA VAL A 8 -0.49 -0.56 -19.41
C VAL A 8 -0.13 -1.60 -18.36
N GLY A 9 -0.72 -2.78 -18.47
CA GLY A 9 -0.79 -3.78 -17.41
C GLY A 9 -2.10 -3.66 -16.62
N PHE A 10 -3.00 -4.64 -16.78
CA PHE A 10 -4.34 -4.54 -16.19
C PHE A 10 -4.51 -5.56 -15.07
N GLY A 11 -3.86 -5.28 -13.93
CA GLY A 11 -3.94 -6.05 -12.69
C GLY A 11 -4.83 -5.38 -11.64
N LEU A 12 -4.64 -5.75 -10.36
CA LEU A 12 -5.38 -5.24 -9.21
C LEU A 12 -5.41 -3.70 -9.17
N LEU A 13 -4.24 -3.07 -9.14
CA LEU A 13 -4.15 -1.60 -8.98
C LEU A 13 -4.67 -0.85 -10.21
N ALA A 14 -4.37 -1.33 -11.43
CA ALA A 14 -4.91 -0.74 -12.64
C ALA A 14 -6.44 -0.83 -12.70
N GLY A 15 -6.99 -1.99 -12.36
CA GLY A 15 -8.44 -2.17 -12.25
C GLY A 15 -9.07 -1.29 -11.17
N SER A 16 -8.38 -1.11 -10.04
CA SER A 16 -8.84 -0.22 -8.96
C SER A 16 -8.87 1.24 -9.40
N ILE A 17 -7.83 1.72 -10.11
CA ILE A 17 -7.82 3.06 -10.71
C ILE A 17 -8.95 3.19 -11.71
N ALA A 18 -9.08 2.23 -12.65
CA ALA A 18 -10.16 2.24 -13.63
C ALA A 18 -11.54 2.30 -12.95
N ALA A 19 -11.79 1.46 -11.96
CA ALA A 19 -13.06 1.43 -11.22
C ALA A 19 -13.35 2.79 -10.52
N ALA A 20 -12.33 3.44 -9.96
CA ALA A 20 -12.47 4.73 -9.29
C ALA A 20 -12.82 5.87 -10.28
N VAL A 21 -12.16 5.94 -11.46
CA VAL A 21 -12.23 7.13 -12.32
C VAL A 21 -13.14 6.98 -13.55
N ARG A 22 -13.62 5.76 -13.92
CA ARG A 22 -14.32 5.45 -15.18
C ARG A 22 -15.57 6.32 -15.47
N GLN A 23 -16.19 6.90 -14.47
CA GLN A 23 -17.35 7.78 -14.67
C GLN A 23 -16.94 9.18 -15.14
N LYS A 24 -15.66 9.55 -15.06
CA LYS A 24 -15.16 10.89 -15.37
C LYS A 24 -14.09 10.90 -16.46
N VAL A 25 -13.43 9.76 -16.69
CA VAL A 25 -12.25 9.64 -17.55
C VAL A 25 -12.41 8.44 -18.46
N ALA A 26 -12.14 8.59 -19.75
CA ALA A 26 -12.08 7.47 -20.67
C ALA A 26 -10.86 6.58 -20.37
N ILE A 27 -11.08 5.27 -20.27
CA ILE A 27 -10.05 4.30 -19.89
C ILE A 27 -9.71 3.41 -21.07
N ARG A 28 -8.42 3.32 -21.38
CA ARG A 28 -7.84 2.30 -22.25
C ARG A 28 -7.12 1.26 -21.43
N ALA A 29 -7.44 -0.01 -21.63
CA ALA A 29 -6.75 -1.13 -21.00
C ALA A 29 -5.80 -1.78 -22.01
N VAL A 30 -4.51 -1.82 -21.67
CA VAL A 30 -3.48 -2.53 -22.46
C VAL A 30 -2.99 -3.72 -21.63
N SER A 31 -3.21 -4.95 -22.13
CA SER A 31 -2.83 -6.16 -21.37
C SER A 31 -2.78 -7.38 -22.29
N SER A 32 -2.56 -8.56 -21.69
CA SER A 32 -2.67 -9.83 -22.42
C SER A 32 -4.11 -10.10 -22.87
N LYS A 33 -4.27 -10.77 -23.99
CA LYS A 33 -5.57 -11.17 -24.54
C LYS A 33 -6.47 -11.91 -23.54
N SER A 34 -5.88 -12.72 -22.68
CA SER A 34 -6.62 -13.45 -21.64
C SER A 34 -7.19 -12.53 -20.57
N THR A 35 -6.44 -11.51 -20.15
CA THR A 35 -6.89 -10.49 -19.18
C THR A 35 -7.98 -9.61 -19.80
N LEU A 36 -7.77 -9.11 -21.00
CA LEU A 36 -8.70 -8.21 -21.69
C LEU A 36 -10.09 -8.84 -21.92
N LYS A 37 -10.14 -10.13 -22.24
CA LYS A 37 -11.42 -10.86 -22.41
C LYS A 37 -12.31 -10.82 -21.17
N ARG A 38 -11.70 -10.72 -19.98
CA ARG A 38 -12.41 -10.73 -18.68
C ARG A 38 -12.69 -9.32 -18.13
N ALA A 39 -11.91 -8.31 -18.58
CA ALA A 39 -11.93 -6.95 -18.04
C ALA A 39 -12.98 -6.01 -18.68
N LYS A 40 -13.95 -6.55 -19.44
CA LYS A 40 -14.85 -5.80 -20.34
C LYS A 40 -15.63 -4.64 -19.70
N ASP A 41 -15.89 -4.70 -18.38
CA ASP A 41 -16.70 -3.71 -17.69
C ASP A 41 -15.88 -2.58 -17.02
N LEU A 42 -14.52 -2.60 -17.14
CA LEU A 42 -13.64 -1.68 -16.44
C LEU A 42 -12.93 -0.68 -17.35
N ALA A 43 -13.03 -0.84 -18.68
CA ALA A 43 -12.42 0.08 -19.64
C ALA A 43 -13.30 0.27 -20.87
N ASP A 44 -13.07 1.36 -21.60
CA ASP A 44 -13.82 1.70 -22.81
C ASP A 44 -13.19 1.12 -24.07
N GLU A 45 -11.86 1.00 -24.09
CA GLU A 45 -11.08 0.47 -25.20
C GLU A 45 -10.06 -0.56 -24.70
N PHE A 46 -9.77 -1.58 -25.50
CA PHE A 46 -8.92 -2.72 -25.12
C PHE A 46 -7.88 -3.01 -26.21
N PHE A 47 -6.61 -3.08 -25.83
CA PHE A 47 -5.48 -3.31 -26.74
C PHE A 47 -4.51 -4.35 -26.18
N GLU A 48 -3.92 -5.16 -27.05
CA GLU A 48 -2.78 -6.00 -26.70
C GLU A 48 -1.50 -5.15 -26.62
N TYR A 49 -0.47 -5.62 -25.90
CA TYR A 49 0.76 -4.84 -25.66
C TYR A 49 1.48 -4.41 -26.94
N ASP A 50 1.48 -5.24 -27.96
CA ASP A 50 2.13 -5.02 -29.27
C ASP A 50 1.36 -4.06 -30.19
N ASP A 51 0.12 -3.73 -29.87
CA ASP A 51 -0.71 -2.82 -30.66
C ASP A 51 -0.45 -1.33 -30.34
N VAL A 52 0.83 -0.96 -30.21
CA VAL A 52 1.28 0.37 -29.77
C VAL A 52 0.74 1.50 -30.64
N LYS A 53 0.62 1.27 -31.94
CA LYS A 53 0.15 2.26 -32.93
C LYS A 53 -1.28 2.73 -32.63
N ASN A 54 -2.08 1.90 -31.99
CA ASN A 54 -3.48 2.18 -31.70
C ASN A 54 -3.70 2.67 -30.27
N TRP A 55 -2.97 2.16 -29.25
CA TRP A 55 -3.20 2.59 -27.88
C TRP A 55 -2.39 3.82 -27.44
N LEU A 56 -1.23 4.09 -28.08
CA LEU A 56 -0.38 5.21 -27.72
C LEU A 56 -0.97 6.58 -28.11
N PRO A 57 -1.45 6.80 -29.36
CA PRO A 57 -1.98 8.10 -29.76
C PRO A 57 -3.27 8.48 -29.02
N GLY A 58 -3.38 9.76 -28.67
CA GLY A 58 -4.58 10.33 -28.02
C GLY A 58 -4.73 10.00 -26.54
N SER A 59 -3.71 9.45 -25.87
CA SER A 59 -3.63 9.34 -24.43
C SER A 59 -3.19 10.65 -23.82
N ASP A 60 -3.80 11.09 -22.72
CA ASP A 60 -3.30 12.22 -21.93
C ASP A 60 -2.34 11.75 -20.83
N LEU A 61 -2.65 10.58 -20.24
CA LEU A 61 -1.81 9.87 -19.27
C LEU A 61 -1.63 8.41 -19.71
N ILE A 62 -0.40 7.94 -19.70
CA ILE A 62 -0.05 6.52 -19.78
C ILE A 62 0.45 6.10 -18.41
N LEU A 63 -0.26 5.21 -17.74
CA LEU A 63 0.12 4.69 -16.45
C LEU A 63 0.60 3.24 -16.59
N LEU A 64 1.88 3.01 -16.26
CA LEU A 64 2.55 1.72 -16.36
C LEU A 64 2.29 0.90 -15.10
N CYS A 65 1.42 -0.11 -15.20
CA CYS A 65 0.90 -0.91 -14.10
C CYS A 65 1.32 -2.38 -14.15
N SER A 66 2.34 -2.70 -14.93
CA SER A 66 2.90 -4.04 -15.08
C SER A 66 3.98 -4.34 -14.03
N PRO A 67 4.53 -5.57 -13.95
CA PRO A 67 5.76 -5.84 -13.19
C PRO A 67 6.92 -4.93 -13.60
N ILE A 68 7.86 -4.68 -12.70
CA ILE A 68 8.91 -3.65 -12.84
C ILE A 68 9.68 -3.78 -14.16
N LYS A 69 10.15 -4.99 -14.49
CA LYS A 69 10.88 -5.22 -15.75
C LYS A 69 10.05 -4.94 -16.99
N HIS A 70 8.76 -5.21 -16.91
CA HIS A 70 7.86 -4.89 -18.01
C HIS A 70 7.56 -3.38 -18.09
N ILE A 71 7.53 -2.67 -16.97
CA ILE A 71 7.50 -1.19 -16.95
C ILE A 71 8.72 -0.64 -17.69
N ILE A 72 9.92 -1.10 -17.31
CA ILE A 72 11.19 -0.68 -17.90
C ILE A 72 11.21 -0.95 -19.41
N SER A 73 10.83 -2.15 -19.86
CA SER A 73 10.75 -2.46 -21.29
C SER A 73 9.67 -1.66 -22.04
N THR A 74 8.56 -1.33 -21.38
CA THR A 74 7.52 -0.49 -21.97
C THR A 74 8.01 0.95 -22.17
N ILE A 75 8.85 1.48 -21.28
CA ILE A 75 9.49 2.79 -21.49
C ILE A 75 10.35 2.78 -22.77
N ASP A 76 11.11 1.71 -23.03
CA ASP A 76 11.87 1.57 -24.28
C ASP A 76 10.96 1.53 -25.53
N VAL A 77 9.77 0.88 -25.41
CA VAL A 77 8.75 0.89 -26.47
C VAL A 77 8.19 2.30 -26.69
N LEU A 78 7.88 3.06 -25.62
CA LEU A 78 7.41 4.44 -25.70
C LEU A 78 8.46 5.32 -26.41
N GLN A 79 9.73 5.22 -26.00
CA GLN A 79 10.84 5.95 -26.62
C GLN A 79 10.91 5.71 -28.13
N SER A 80 10.81 4.44 -28.54
CA SER A 80 10.90 4.04 -29.96
C SER A 80 9.70 4.50 -30.80
N ASN A 81 8.58 4.85 -30.17
CA ASN A 81 7.33 5.22 -30.83
C ASN A 81 6.91 6.69 -30.57
N ALA A 82 7.79 7.53 -30.07
CA ALA A 82 7.50 8.94 -29.75
C ALA A 82 6.95 9.72 -30.96
N ASN A 83 7.34 9.34 -32.17
CA ASN A 83 6.91 9.95 -33.44
C ASN A 83 5.41 9.72 -33.75
N LEU A 84 4.74 8.81 -33.07
CA LEU A 84 3.29 8.59 -33.19
C LEU A 84 2.47 9.67 -32.47
N LEU A 85 3.10 10.50 -31.65
CA LEU A 85 2.44 11.51 -30.84
C LEU A 85 2.50 12.89 -31.49
N THR A 86 1.39 13.62 -31.44
CA THR A 86 1.28 15.00 -31.95
C THR A 86 1.21 16.04 -30.84
N GLY A 87 1.09 15.63 -29.56
CA GLY A 87 1.00 16.48 -28.39
C GLY A 87 1.67 15.86 -27.17
N GLU A 88 1.83 16.66 -26.12
CA GLU A 88 2.41 16.21 -24.87
C GLU A 88 1.58 15.11 -24.21
N VAL A 89 2.25 14.08 -23.72
CA VAL A 89 1.66 12.94 -23.04
C VAL A 89 2.40 12.72 -21.72
N MET A 90 1.66 12.70 -20.62
CA MET A 90 2.22 12.33 -19.34
C MET A 90 2.39 10.81 -19.24
N VAL A 91 3.51 10.38 -18.69
CA VAL A 91 3.78 8.97 -18.38
C VAL A 91 4.07 8.86 -16.88
N SER A 92 3.46 7.89 -16.24
CA SER A 92 3.78 7.56 -14.85
C SER A 92 3.76 6.05 -14.66
N ASP A 93 4.22 5.58 -13.52
CA ASP A 93 4.22 4.16 -13.18
C ASP A 93 3.69 3.91 -11.75
N ILE A 94 3.55 2.64 -11.40
CA ILE A 94 3.17 2.19 -10.05
C ILE A 94 4.18 1.17 -9.48
N GLY A 95 5.37 1.13 -10.00
CA GLY A 95 6.42 0.18 -9.60
C GLY A 95 6.87 0.35 -8.16
N SER A 96 7.31 -0.73 -7.54
CA SER A 96 7.76 -0.75 -6.13
C SER A 96 9.21 -0.30 -5.96
N THR A 97 9.97 -0.10 -7.05
CA THR A 97 11.32 0.49 -7.07
C THR A 97 11.36 1.63 -8.07
N LYS A 98 12.22 2.64 -7.84
CA LYS A 98 12.18 3.90 -8.61
C LYS A 98 13.47 4.22 -9.35
N GLU A 99 14.64 3.79 -8.86
CA GLU A 99 15.92 4.26 -9.40
C GLU A 99 16.04 3.94 -10.90
N GLU A 100 15.92 2.68 -11.30
CA GLU A 100 16.03 2.25 -12.70
C GLU A 100 14.85 2.72 -13.56
N ILE A 101 13.62 2.72 -13.02
CA ILE A 101 12.44 3.20 -13.74
C ILE A 101 12.55 4.70 -14.04
N CYS A 102 12.97 5.50 -13.05
CA CYS A 102 13.11 6.94 -13.21
C CYS A 102 14.29 7.32 -14.11
N GLU A 103 15.42 6.61 -14.03
CA GLU A 103 16.54 6.81 -14.93
C GLU A 103 16.09 6.73 -16.40
N LYS A 104 15.39 5.68 -16.78
CA LYS A 104 14.85 5.51 -18.13
C LYS A 104 13.69 6.46 -18.44
N GLY A 105 12.78 6.64 -17.48
CA GLY A 105 11.60 7.48 -17.67
C GLY A 105 11.96 8.96 -17.89
N PHE A 106 12.93 9.49 -17.14
CA PHE A 106 13.39 10.86 -17.29
C PHE A 106 14.17 11.10 -18.59
N ALA A 107 14.71 10.04 -19.21
CA ALA A 107 15.39 10.09 -20.49
C ALA A 107 14.42 10.02 -21.69
N LEU A 108 13.12 9.85 -21.48
CA LEU A 108 12.15 9.84 -22.58
C LEU A 108 12.19 11.15 -23.35
N PRO A 109 12.20 11.10 -24.72
CA PRO A 109 12.19 12.29 -25.53
C PRO A 109 10.83 13.01 -25.47
N LYS A 110 10.81 14.29 -25.80
CA LYS A 110 9.53 14.95 -26.10
C LYS A 110 8.78 14.17 -27.18
N PRO A 111 7.45 14.08 -27.08
CA PRO A 111 6.56 14.87 -26.23
C PRO A 111 6.17 14.21 -24.90
N PHE A 112 6.93 13.26 -24.39
CA PHE A 112 6.67 12.63 -23.10
C PHE A 112 7.12 13.51 -21.93
N VAL A 113 6.30 13.49 -20.85
CA VAL A 113 6.63 14.02 -19.53
C VAL A 113 6.49 12.88 -18.53
N PHE A 114 7.61 12.39 -18.00
CA PHE A 114 7.61 11.28 -17.06
C PHE A 114 7.60 11.77 -15.60
N VAL A 115 6.75 11.13 -14.80
CA VAL A 115 6.68 11.28 -13.33
C VAL A 115 6.70 9.89 -12.73
N GLY A 116 7.75 9.54 -12.00
CA GLY A 116 7.78 8.26 -11.29
C GLY A 116 6.69 8.18 -10.24
N GLY A 117 6.05 7.04 -10.06
CA GLY A 117 4.98 6.84 -9.09
C GLY A 117 5.10 5.50 -8.34
N HIS A 118 4.69 5.49 -7.07
CA HIS A 118 4.56 4.28 -6.26
C HIS A 118 3.45 4.46 -5.23
N PRO A 119 2.24 3.94 -5.47
CA PRO A 119 1.19 3.90 -4.47
C PRO A 119 1.58 2.91 -3.34
N MET A 120 1.65 3.41 -2.10
CA MET A 120 1.84 2.57 -0.91
C MET A 120 0.53 1.87 -0.56
N ALA A 121 -0.03 1.18 -1.55
CA ALA A 121 -1.30 0.49 -1.50
C ALA A 121 -1.17 -0.86 -2.21
N GLY A 122 -1.94 -1.83 -1.75
CA GLY A 122 -1.91 -3.17 -2.33
C GLY A 122 -2.59 -4.19 -1.43
N SER A 123 -2.69 -5.39 -1.93
CA SER A 123 -3.21 -6.54 -1.19
C SER A 123 -2.48 -7.80 -1.66
N GLU A 124 -2.57 -8.87 -0.89
CA GLU A 124 -2.08 -10.19 -1.27
C GLU A 124 -2.88 -10.84 -2.42
N LYS A 125 -4.02 -10.23 -2.79
CA LYS A 125 -4.85 -10.68 -3.91
C LYS A 125 -4.27 -10.21 -5.23
N HIS A 126 -4.45 -11.01 -6.27
CA HIS A 126 -3.94 -10.74 -7.62
C HIS A 126 -5.08 -10.68 -8.65
N GLY A 127 -4.84 -9.90 -9.72
CA GLY A 127 -5.81 -9.74 -10.80
C GLY A 127 -6.80 -8.61 -10.57
N PHE A 128 -7.33 -8.09 -11.67
CA PHE A 128 -8.29 -6.98 -11.66
C PHE A 128 -9.66 -7.39 -11.08
N GLU A 129 -9.95 -8.68 -10.98
CA GLU A 129 -11.18 -9.21 -10.36
C GLU A 129 -11.30 -8.85 -8.87
N HIS A 130 -10.19 -8.49 -8.26
CA HIS A 130 -10.13 -8.04 -6.87
C HIS A 130 -9.97 -6.52 -6.74
N SER A 131 -10.24 -5.78 -7.83
CA SER A 131 -10.16 -4.32 -7.82
C SER A 131 -11.06 -3.70 -6.76
N ASP A 132 -10.50 -2.75 -6.05
CA ASP A 132 -11.17 -1.98 -5.02
C ASP A 132 -10.92 -0.49 -5.28
N PRO A 133 -11.93 0.31 -5.66
CA PRO A 133 -11.76 1.73 -5.95
C PRO A 133 -11.27 2.54 -4.74
N SER A 134 -11.45 2.03 -3.52
CA SER A 134 -11.02 2.67 -2.27
C SER A 134 -9.62 2.28 -1.81
N ILE A 135 -8.91 1.40 -2.53
CA ILE A 135 -7.59 0.89 -2.11
C ILE A 135 -6.54 1.99 -1.91
N PHE A 136 -6.73 3.14 -2.54
CA PHE A 136 -5.83 4.29 -2.48
C PHE A 136 -6.21 5.31 -1.40
N GLU A 137 -7.39 5.19 -0.79
CA GLU A 137 -7.87 6.12 0.22
C GLU A 137 -6.88 6.23 1.38
N ASN A 138 -6.43 7.46 1.64
CA ASN A 138 -5.42 7.78 2.64
C ASN A 138 -4.04 7.11 2.45
N ALA A 139 -3.82 6.34 1.39
CA ALA A 139 -2.51 5.76 1.11
C ALA A 139 -1.52 6.83 0.62
N TYR A 140 -0.27 6.72 1.02
CA TYR A 140 0.77 7.54 0.41
C TYR A 140 0.94 7.15 -1.05
N TRP A 141 1.08 8.17 -1.91
CA TRP A 141 1.53 8.01 -3.28
C TRP A 141 2.88 8.69 -3.41
N LEU A 142 3.95 7.91 -3.34
CA LEU A 142 5.30 8.42 -3.51
C LEU A 142 5.49 8.78 -4.99
N TYR A 143 6.06 9.97 -5.25
CA TYR A 143 6.34 10.37 -6.62
C TYR A 143 7.73 10.99 -6.77
N CYS A 144 8.34 10.75 -7.94
CA CYS A 144 9.66 11.24 -8.29
C CYS A 144 9.54 12.16 -9.50
N LEU A 145 10.17 13.33 -9.42
CA LEU A 145 10.19 14.32 -10.50
C LEU A 145 11.57 14.39 -11.16
N PRO A 146 11.65 14.59 -12.49
CA PRO A 146 12.88 14.99 -13.14
C PRO A 146 13.27 16.41 -12.73
N GLU A 147 14.54 16.76 -12.84
CA GLU A 147 15.09 18.06 -12.43
C GLU A 147 14.42 19.29 -13.09
N ASN A 148 13.88 19.10 -14.28
CA ASN A 148 13.21 20.17 -15.04
C ASN A 148 11.75 20.41 -14.61
N LEU A 149 11.22 19.63 -13.67
CA LEU A 149 9.89 19.83 -13.08
C LEU A 149 9.99 20.26 -11.63
N ALA A 150 9.57 21.48 -11.32
CA ALA A 150 9.62 22.02 -9.95
C ALA A 150 8.53 21.46 -9.02
N LYS A 151 7.43 20.95 -9.57
CA LYS A 151 6.28 20.42 -8.82
C LYS A 151 5.51 19.39 -9.63
N LEU A 152 4.73 18.58 -8.93
CA LEU A 152 3.82 17.62 -9.56
C LEU A 152 2.84 18.36 -10.49
N PRO A 153 2.71 17.95 -11.77
CA PRO A 153 1.76 18.55 -12.70
C PRO A 153 0.32 18.50 -12.20
N GLU A 154 -0.42 19.60 -12.39
CA GLU A 154 -1.78 19.76 -11.85
C GLU A 154 -2.74 18.61 -12.22
N PRO A 155 -2.79 18.08 -13.47
CA PRO A 155 -3.68 16.96 -13.79
C PRO A 155 -3.36 15.69 -12.97
N MET A 156 -2.09 15.48 -12.59
CA MET A 156 -1.70 14.36 -11.73
C MET A 156 -2.11 14.62 -10.28
N CYS A 157 -1.94 15.84 -9.76
CA CYS A 157 -2.47 16.22 -8.44
C CYS A 157 -3.97 15.95 -8.34
N GLU A 158 -4.74 16.38 -9.33
CA GLU A 158 -6.18 16.16 -9.40
C GLU A 158 -6.54 14.68 -9.39
N LEU A 159 -5.81 13.85 -10.15
CA LEU A 159 -6.02 12.39 -10.18
C LEU A 159 -5.76 11.77 -8.81
N LEU A 160 -4.61 12.07 -8.19
CA LEU A 160 -4.24 11.52 -6.89
C LEU A 160 -5.19 11.96 -5.77
N ASN A 161 -5.62 13.21 -5.77
CA ASN A 161 -6.63 13.72 -4.85
C ASN A 161 -7.98 13.02 -5.06
N PHE A 162 -8.36 12.77 -6.32
CA PHE A 162 -9.59 12.05 -6.62
C PHE A 162 -9.57 10.59 -6.14
N LEU A 163 -8.40 9.95 -6.18
CA LEU A 163 -8.17 8.61 -5.63
C LEU A 163 -8.08 8.58 -4.09
N GLY A 164 -8.15 9.76 -3.43
CA GLY A 164 -7.99 9.87 -1.97
C GLY A 164 -6.57 9.64 -1.47
N SER A 165 -5.58 9.62 -2.38
CA SER A 165 -4.17 9.38 -2.05
C SER A 165 -3.50 10.63 -1.48
N ARG A 166 -2.39 10.42 -0.77
CA ARG A 166 -1.51 11.47 -0.23
C ARG A 166 -0.22 11.52 -1.02
N PRO A 167 -0.05 12.46 -1.96
CA PRO A 167 1.16 12.57 -2.73
C PRO A 167 2.33 13.06 -1.87
N VAL A 168 3.45 12.35 -1.94
CA VAL A 168 4.72 12.70 -1.27
C VAL A 168 5.85 12.64 -2.27
N GLN A 169 6.56 13.74 -2.45
CA GLN A 169 7.73 13.81 -3.31
C GLN A 169 8.94 13.17 -2.62
N ILE A 170 9.67 12.37 -3.39
CA ILE A 170 10.91 11.72 -2.95
C ILE A 170 11.87 11.57 -4.13
N ALA A 171 13.18 11.65 -3.89
CA ALA A 171 14.15 11.32 -4.93
C ALA A 171 14.19 9.80 -5.19
N PRO A 172 14.48 9.34 -6.43
CA PRO A 172 14.45 7.90 -6.75
C PRO A 172 15.37 7.04 -5.88
N ASN A 173 16.59 7.50 -5.63
CA ASN A 173 17.56 6.82 -4.75
C ASN A 173 17.10 6.77 -3.29
N ASP A 174 16.55 7.87 -2.77
CA ASP A 174 16.02 7.94 -1.40
C ASP A 174 14.79 7.04 -1.25
N HIS A 175 13.95 6.94 -2.31
CA HIS A 175 12.84 6.03 -2.35
C HIS A 175 13.32 4.57 -2.20
N ASP A 176 14.26 4.14 -3.04
CA ASP A 176 14.71 2.74 -3.05
C ASP A 176 15.48 2.39 -1.77
N PHE A 177 16.24 3.34 -1.23
CA PHE A 177 16.85 3.21 0.11
C PHE A 177 15.78 3.05 1.19
N ALA A 178 14.80 3.94 1.27
CA ALA A 178 13.73 3.85 2.28
C ALA A 178 12.91 2.55 2.15
N MET A 179 12.57 2.15 0.92
CA MET A 179 11.82 0.91 0.68
C MET A 179 12.62 -0.34 1.05
N ALA A 180 13.93 -0.33 0.92
CA ALA A 180 14.77 -1.43 1.39
C ALA A 180 14.58 -1.68 2.89
N TRP A 181 14.54 -0.62 3.70
CA TRP A 181 14.39 -0.70 5.16
C TRP A 181 12.95 -0.93 5.62
N LEU A 182 11.98 -0.27 4.99
CA LEU A 182 10.60 -0.21 5.48
C LEU A 182 9.68 -1.26 4.85
N SER A 183 10.11 -1.89 3.76
CA SER A 183 9.30 -2.86 3.01
C SER A 183 10.09 -4.12 2.64
N HIS A 184 11.22 -3.98 1.92
CA HIS A 184 11.85 -5.11 1.26
C HIS A 184 12.59 -6.04 2.25
N ALA A 185 13.43 -5.50 3.13
CA ALA A 185 14.09 -6.29 4.17
C ALA A 185 13.08 -6.88 5.17
N PRO A 186 12.06 -6.17 5.66
CA PRO A 186 10.98 -6.74 6.46
C PRO A 186 10.29 -7.94 5.82
N GLN A 187 10.01 -7.89 4.51
CA GLN A 187 9.47 -9.03 3.78
C GLN A 187 10.39 -10.25 3.83
N LEU A 188 11.69 -10.04 3.59
CA LEU A 188 12.67 -11.11 3.60
C LEU A 188 12.88 -11.70 5.00
N LEU A 189 12.84 -10.86 6.05
CA LEU A 189 12.86 -11.30 7.43
C LEU A 189 11.62 -12.12 7.80
N SER A 190 10.44 -11.67 7.38
CA SER A 190 9.20 -12.43 7.54
C SER A 190 9.27 -13.80 6.84
N THR A 191 9.77 -13.82 5.59
CA THR A 191 9.98 -15.04 4.83
C THR A 191 11.00 -15.94 5.52
N SER A 192 12.10 -15.39 6.05
CA SER A 192 13.12 -16.12 6.80
C SER A 192 12.55 -16.78 8.05
N MET A 193 11.72 -16.06 8.81
CA MET A 193 11.05 -16.61 10.00
C MET A 193 10.12 -17.78 9.64
N ALA A 194 9.33 -17.63 8.59
CA ALA A 194 8.41 -18.69 8.17
C ALA A 194 9.12 -19.91 7.59
N ALA A 195 10.17 -19.71 6.78
CA ALA A 195 10.93 -20.77 6.14
C ALA A 195 11.94 -21.43 7.09
N GLY A 196 12.42 -20.70 8.09
CA GLY A 196 13.44 -21.19 9.06
C GLY A 196 12.85 -21.90 10.27
N ILE A 197 11.52 -22.01 10.39
CA ILE A 197 10.88 -22.72 11.51
C ILE A 197 11.22 -24.23 11.48
N SER A 198 11.49 -24.81 12.65
CA SER A 198 11.81 -26.23 12.76
C SER A 198 10.71 -27.12 12.16
N PRO A 199 11.06 -28.11 11.31
CA PRO A 199 10.08 -29.07 10.78
C PRO A 199 9.29 -29.81 11.86
N GLU A 200 9.89 -30.07 13.02
CA GLU A 200 9.21 -30.69 14.15
C GLU A 200 8.11 -29.77 14.73
N VAL A 201 8.42 -28.47 14.85
CA VAL A 201 7.43 -27.46 15.29
C VAL A 201 6.29 -27.35 14.28
N VAL A 202 6.60 -27.32 12.98
CA VAL A 202 5.57 -27.31 11.92
C VAL A 202 4.65 -28.51 12.02
N LYS A 203 5.21 -29.70 12.20
CA LYS A 203 4.45 -30.95 12.25
C LYS A 203 3.57 -31.08 13.50
N ASN A 204 4.10 -30.71 14.67
CA ASN A 204 3.48 -31.06 15.94
C ASN A 204 2.88 -29.87 16.69
N HIS A 205 3.36 -28.64 16.46
CA HIS A 205 3.09 -27.49 17.33
C HIS A 205 2.64 -26.22 16.61
N LEU A 206 2.52 -26.20 15.26
CA LEU A 206 2.17 -24.99 14.51
C LEU A 206 0.80 -24.42 14.93
N HIS A 207 -0.13 -25.28 15.38
CA HIS A 207 -1.43 -24.89 15.88
C HIS A 207 -1.36 -24.02 17.15
N LEU A 208 -0.25 -24.05 17.88
CA LEU A 208 0.02 -23.22 19.06
C LEU A 208 0.54 -21.82 18.71
N ALA A 209 0.76 -21.52 17.41
CA ALA A 209 1.25 -20.23 16.97
C ALA A 209 0.38 -19.09 17.50
N GLY A 210 0.97 -18.26 18.35
CA GLY A 210 0.33 -17.07 18.90
C GLY A 210 0.24 -15.91 17.90
N ARG A 211 -0.35 -14.80 18.33
CA ARG A 211 -0.54 -13.60 17.51
C ARG A 211 0.80 -13.06 16.99
N GLY A 212 1.83 -13.00 17.82
CA GLY A 212 3.15 -12.48 17.42
C GLY A 212 3.74 -13.20 16.20
N PHE A 213 3.74 -14.53 16.18
CA PHE A 213 4.23 -15.29 15.03
C PHE A 213 3.36 -15.06 13.79
N ARG A 214 2.03 -15.05 13.94
CA ARG A 214 1.10 -14.82 12.83
C ARG A 214 1.28 -13.44 12.21
N ASP A 215 1.42 -12.40 13.04
CA ASP A 215 1.60 -11.01 12.58
C ASP A 215 2.95 -10.86 11.86
N MET A 216 4.03 -11.40 12.44
CA MET A 216 5.38 -11.34 11.86
C MET A 216 5.53 -12.13 10.57
N THR A 217 4.76 -13.21 10.37
CA THR A 217 4.84 -14.06 9.16
C THR A 217 3.72 -13.80 8.15
N ARG A 218 2.82 -12.85 8.42
CA ARG A 218 1.67 -12.58 7.55
C ARG A 218 2.09 -12.25 6.11
N ILE A 219 3.10 -11.40 5.95
CA ILE A 219 3.58 -10.99 4.63
C ILE A 219 4.43 -12.06 3.92
N ALA A 220 4.90 -13.09 4.61
CA ALA A 220 5.64 -14.20 4.00
C ALA A 220 4.82 -14.97 2.93
N GLY A 221 3.49 -14.79 2.90
CA GLY A 221 2.61 -15.35 1.88
C GLY A 221 2.66 -14.65 0.51
N SER A 222 3.47 -13.62 0.35
CA SER A 222 3.61 -12.87 -0.91
C SER A 222 4.17 -13.74 -2.05
N SER A 223 3.73 -13.47 -3.30
CA SER A 223 4.16 -14.27 -4.45
C SER A 223 5.59 -13.95 -4.90
N TRP A 224 6.36 -14.96 -5.23
CA TRP A 224 7.70 -14.82 -5.80
C TRP A 224 7.72 -13.98 -7.08
N GLY A 225 6.70 -14.10 -7.93
CA GLY A 225 6.63 -13.38 -9.21
C GLY A 225 6.69 -11.85 -9.05
N MET A 226 6.10 -11.31 -7.97
CA MET A 226 6.17 -9.89 -7.63
C MET A 226 7.53 -9.52 -7.06
N TRP A 227 8.08 -10.34 -6.18
CA TRP A 227 9.30 -10.02 -5.44
C TRP A 227 10.58 -10.15 -6.25
N LYS A 228 10.60 -11.02 -7.27
CA LYS A 228 11.77 -11.25 -8.11
C LYS A 228 12.33 -9.95 -8.69
N ASP A 229 11.49 -9.11 -9.29
CA ASP A 229 11.91 -7.86 -9.92
C ASP A 229 12.38 -6.84 -8.86
N ILE A 230 11.69 -6.76 -7.71
CA ILE A 230 12.05 -5.89 -6.58
C ILE A 230 13.46 -6.23 -6.08
N LEU A 231 13.73 -7.52 -5.86
CA LEU A 231 15.03 -8.00 -5.37
C LEU A 231 16.16 -7.73 -6.37
N GLU A 232 15.86 -7.73 -7.65
CA GLU A 232 16.85 -7.46 -8.68
C GLU A 232 17.14 -5.95 -8.82
N THR A 233 16.09 -5.13 -8.89
CA THR A 233 16.22 -3.68 -9.14
C THR A 233 16.62 -2.86 -7.89
N ASN A 234 16.44 -3.40 -6.67
CA ASN A 234 16.87 -2.74 -5.43
C ASN A 234 17.88 -3.58 -4.61
N ARG A 235 18.62 -4.45 -5.28
CA ARG A 235 19.48 -5.46 -4.63
C ARG A 235 20.48 -4.85 -3.66
N LYS A 236 21.16 -3.77 -4.04
CA LYS A 236 22.23 -3.16 -3.23
C LYS A 236 21.69 -2.67 -1.88
N ASN A 237 20.63 -1.89 -1.88
CA ASN A 237 20.04 -1.36 -0.66
C ASN A 237 19.43 -2.46 0.21
N ILE A 238 18.83 -3.49 -0.42
CA ILE A 238 18.27 -4.65 0.30
C ILE A 238 19.38 -5.46 0.99
N ASP A 239 20.50 -5.72 0.31
CA ASP A 239 21.63 -6.45 0.86
C ASP A 239 22.21 -5.74 2.08
N GLU A 240 22.38 -4.42 2.00
CA GLU A 240 22.85 -3.60 3.11
C GLU A 240 21.88 -3.66 4.30
N ALA A 241 20.59 -3.39 4.07
CA ALA A 241 19.58 -3.40 5.13
C ALA A 241 19.46 -4.79 5.79
N LEU A 242 19.40 -5.84 4.98
CA LEU A 242 19.29 -7.21 5.48
C LEU A 242 20.53 -7.65 6.26
N GLY A 243 21.73 -7.22 5.82
CA GLY A 243 22.99 -7.46 6.53
C GLY A 243 22.99 -6.84 7.93
N ILE A 244 22.52 -5.62 8.07
CA ILE A 244 22.40 -4.93 9.37
C ILE A 244 21.38 -5.63 10.27
N TYR A 245 20.20 -6.01 9.76
CA TYR A 245 19.22 -6.78 10.54
C TYR A 245 19.77 -8.14 10.99
N ALA A 246 20.51 -8.85 10.12
CA ALA A 246 21.12 -10.11 10.47
C ALA A 246 22.18 -9.95 11.57
N GLN A 247 23.02 -8.91 11.46
CA GLN A 247 24.01 -8.59 12.50
C GLN A 247 23.32 -8.27 13.83
N LYS A 248 22.24 -7.46 13.80
CA LYS A 248 21.48 -7.13 15.01
C LYS A 248 20.86 -8.37 15.67
N ALA A 249 20.36 -9.32 14.87
CA ALA A 249 19.84 -10.58 15.40
C ALA A 249 20.92 -11.41 16.09
N LEU A 250 22.15 -11.43 15.55
CA LEU A 250 23.31 -12.09 16.19
C LEU A 250 23.73 -11.40 17.49
N GLU A 251 23.70 -10.06 17.53
CA GLU A 251 23.97 -9.29 18.75
C GLU A 251 22.93 -9.58 19.85
N ILE A 252 21.64 -9.59 19.51
CA ILE A 252 20.56 -9.97 20.44
C ILE A 252 20.80 -11.39 20.96
N LYS A 253 21.13 -12.34 20.06
CA LYS A 253 21.46 -13.72 20.46
C LYS A 253 22.61 -13.77 21.46
N SER A 254 23.65 -12.96 21.29
CA SER A 254 24.83 -12.93 22.19
C SER A 254 24.54 -12.34 23.55
N LYS A 255 23.44 -11.57 23.69
CA LYS A 255 23.01 -10.88 24.93
C LYS A 255 21.85 -11.58 25.65
N LEU A 256 21.48 -12.82 25.29
CA LEU A 256 20.29 -13.49 25.85
C LEU A 256 20.36 -13.64 27.39
N ASP A 257 21.56 -13.77 27.96
CA ASP A 257 21.72 -13.89 29.41
C ASP A 257 21.68 -12.56 30.17
N SER A 258 21.94 -11.43 29.49
CA SER A 258 21.92 -10.07 30.08
C SER A 258 22.10 -8.98 29.02
N GLY A 259 21.57 -7.78 29.28
CA GLY A 259 21.90 -6.57 28.49
C GLY A 259 21.00 -6.31 27.27
N LEU A 260 19.79 -6.87 27.24
CA LEU A 260 18.80 -6.59 26.18
C LEU A 260 17.90 -5.39 26.48
N GLU A 261 17.93 -4.80 27.66
CA GLU A 261 17.01 -3.74 28.07
C GLU A 261 17.04 -2.53 27.11
N ASP A 262 18.25 -2.08 26.73
CA ASP A 262 18.41 -0.96 25.79
C ASP A 262 17.85 -1.29 24.40
N ASP A 263 18.00 -2.52 23.93
CA ASP A 263 17.45 -2.97 22.65
C ASP A 263 15.90 -2.96 22.65
N PHE A 264 15.30 -3.34 23.76
CA PHE A 264 13.85 -3.28 23.95
C PHE A 264 13.34 -1.86 24.06
N LEU A 265 14.04 -0.97 24.77
CA LEU A 265 13.70 0.46 24.87
C LEU A 265 13.75 1.12 23.48
N LEU A 266 14.83 0.95 22.74
CA LEU A 266 14.96 1.50 21.41
C LEU A 266 13.88 0.97 20.43
N GLY A 267 13.60 -0.33 20.50
CA GLY A 267 12.54 -0.95 19.72
C GLY A 267 11.16 -0.37 20.05
N ASN A 268 10.89 -0.12 21.31
CA ASN A 268 9.67 0.49 21.81
C ASN A 268 9.53 1.94 21.29
N GLU A 269 10.57 2.76 21.45
CA GLU A 269 10.60 4.16 20.94
C GLU A 269 10.36 4.20 19.43
N THR A 270 11.04 3.35 18.67
CA THR A 270 10.84 3.25 17.22
C THR A 270 9.40 2.88 16.89
N ARG A 271 8.82 1.90 17.60
CA ARG A 271 7.43 1.48 17.40
C ARG A 271 6.43 2.60 17.71
N HIS A 272 6.66 3.35 18.79
CA HIS A 272 5.80 4.50 19.16
C HIS A 272 5.94 5.69 18.21
N SER A 273 7.07 5.84 17.52
CA SER A 273 7.23 6.88 16.48
C SER A 273 6.45 6.59 15.19
N LEU A 274 6.03 5.33 14.98
CA LEU A 274 5.15 5.01 13.86
C LEU A 274 3.75 5.55 14.13
N ALA A 275 3.16 6.22 13.13
CA ALA A 275 1.79 6.68 13.22
C ALA A 275 0.86 5.50 13.58
N THR A 276 0.14 5.62 14.69
CA THR A 276 -0.86 4.64 15.11
C THR A 276 -2.11 4.84 14.27
N GLY A 277 -2.48 3.82 13.51
CA GLY A 277 -3.71 3.81 12.70
C GLY A 277 -3.48 3.39 11.25
N LYS A 278 -4.42 2.66 10.70
CA LYS A 278 -4.47 2.23 9.31
C LYS A 278 -4.53 3.46 8.40
N ASN A 279 -3.41 3.86 7.80
CA ASN A 279 -3.33 4.91 6.77
C ASN A 279 -3.95 6.29 7.13
N TYR A 280 -3.90 6.72 8.39
CA TYR A 280 -4.33 8.07 8.77
C TYR A 280 -3.15 9.06 8.79
N ALA A 281 -3.41 10.31 8.38
CA ALA A 281 -2.40 11.38 8.32
C ALA A 281 -1.96 11.90 9.70
N TYR A 282 -2.64 11.48 10.75
CA TYR A 282 -2.45 11.91 12.13
C TYR A 282 -2.67 10.72 13.07
N PRO A 283 -2.06 10.73 14.26
CA PRO A 283 -2.33 9.70 15.26
C PRO A 283 -3.81 9.70 15.62
N LEU A 284 -4.37 8.51 15.85
CA LEU A 284 -5.73 8.35 16.34
C LEU A 284 -5.68 8.00 17.84
N TYR A 285 -6.70 8.42 18.55
CA TYR A 285 -6.90 8.11 19.95
C TYR A 285 -7.86 6.93 20.04
N GLU A 286 -7.36 5.81 20.55
CA GLU A 286 -8.08 4.54 20.56
C GLU A 286 -8.77 4.28 21.88
N VAL A 287 -10.03 3.88 21.84
CA VAL A 287 -10.85 3.46 22.99
C VAL A 287 -11.26 2.00 22.80
N VAL A 288 -11.08 1.22 23.83
CA VAL A 288 -11.49 -0.19 23.88
C VAL A 288 -12.75 -0.31 24.69
N ALA A 289 -13.83 -0.80 24.08
CA ALA A 289 -15.11 -1.01 24.74
C ALA A 289 -15.51 -2.49 24.75
N ASN A 290 -15.96 -2.98 25.90
CA ASN A 290 -16.46 -4.36 26.04
C ASN A 290 -17.94 -4.42 25.68
N ILE A 291 -18.30 -5.22 24.68
CA ILE A 291 -19.68 -5.40 24.26
C ILE A 291 -20.10 -6.89 24.35
N PRO A 292 -21.36 -7.19 24.76
CA PRO A 292 -21.86 -8.56 24.76
C PRO A 292 -22.03 -9.09 23.33
N ASP A 293 -21.97 -10.41 23.17
CA ASP A 293 -22.23 -11.08 21.89
C ASP A 293 -23.75 -11.28 21.69
N GLU A 294 -24.43 -10.18 21.41
CA GLU A 294 -25.87 -10.13 21.20
C GLU A 294 -26.23 -9.24 20.00
N PRO A 295 -27.31 -9.53 19.28
CA PRO A 295 -27.82 -8.66 18.23
C PRO A 295 -28.04 -7.22 18.74
N GLY A 296 -27.47 -6.24 18.04
CA GLY A 296 -27.60 -4.82 18.38
C GLY A 296 -26.56 -4.26 19.37
N SER A 297 -25.65 -5.07 19.92
CA SER A 297 -24.63 -4.60 20.88
C SER A 297 -23.73 -3.51 20.31
N ILE A 298 -23.32 -3.61 19.05
CA ILE A 298 -22.54 -2.56 18.38
C ILE A 298 -23.38 -1.27 18.28
N LEU A 299 -24.64 -1.36 17.89
CA LEU A 299 -25.53 -0.18 17.80
C LEU A 299 -25.74 0.48 19.18
N LYS A 300 -25.88 -0.32 20.25
CA LYS A 300 -25.99 0.20 21.62
C LYS A 300 -24.75 1.00 22.03
N ALA A 301 -23.58 0.60 21.57
CA ALA A 301 -22.33 1.35 21.82
C ALA A 301 -22.21 2.60 20.94
N LEU A 302 -22.59 2.54 19.68
CA LEU A 302 -22.35 3.64 18.72
C LEU A 302 -23.43 4.73 18.73
N ASN A 303 -24.69 4.39 18.92
CA ASN A 303 -25.79 5.36 18.92
C ASN A 303 -25.62 6.52 19.91
N PRO A 304 -25.17 6.30 21.16
CA PRO A 304 -24.92 7.40 22.10
C PRO A 304 -23.83 8.37 21.65
N LEU A 305 -22.76 7.84 21.00
CA LEU A 305 -21.67 8.66 20.47
C LEU A 305 -22.15 9.53 19.29
N ALA A 306 -22.94 8.93 18.42
CA ALA A 306 -23.53 9.64 17.30
C ALA A 306 -24.52 10.75 17.75
N ALA A 307 -25.29 10.51 18.80
CA ALA A 307 -26.23 11.48 19.36
C ALA A 307 -25.52 12.73 19.90
N GLU A 308 -24.31 12.58 20.45
CA GLU A 308 -23.46 13.67 20.93
C GLU A 308 -22.54 14.27 19.82
N GLY A 309 -22.74 13.85 18.57
CA GLY A 309 -21.98 14.38 17.42
C GLY A 309 -20.52 13.91 17.35
N ILE A 310 -20.14 12.87 18.10
CA ILE A 310 -18.78 12.32 18.08
C ILE A 310 -18.60 11.47 16.84
N ASN A 311 -17.59 11.82 16.01
CA ASN A 311 -17.32 11.14 14.77
C ASN A 311 -16.18 10.12 14.91
N LEU A 312 -16.50 8.85 14.61
CA LEU A 312 -15.52 7.77 14.55
C LEU A 312 -14.67 7.86 13.29
N ARG A 313 -13.40 7.54 13.42
CA ARG A 313 -12.44 7.45 12.32
C ARG A 313 -12.14 6.02 11.90
N ASP A 314 -12.13 5.11 12.87
CA ASP A 314 -11.99 3.67 12.61
C ASP A 314 -12.77 2.87 13.66
N ILE A 315 -13.14 1.65 13.31
CA ILE A 315 -13.84 0.71 14.16
C ILE A 315 -13.36 -0.71 13.85
N GLU A 316 -13.00 -1.46 14.88
CA GLU A 316 -12.59 -2.86 14.73
C GLU A 316 -13.24 -3.72 15.82
N LEU A 317 -13.84 -4.84 15.44
CA LEU A 317 -14.32 -5.83 16.38
C LEU A 317 -13.22 -6.87 16.66
N MET A 318 -12.64 -6.80 17.86
CA MET A 318 -11.56 -7.66 18.28
C MET A 318 -12.07 -8.76 19.22
N LYS A 319 -11.52 -9.98 19.09
CA LYS A 319 -11.70 -11.07 20.07
C LYS A 319 -13.14 -11.31 20.50
N VAL A 320 -13.96 -11.80 19.59
CA VAL A 320 -15.31 -12.27 19.94
C VAL A 320 -15.21 -13.65 20.60
N ARG A 321 -15.84 -13.79 21.78
CA ARG A 321 -16.14 -15.08 22.41
C ARG A 321 -17.62 -15.35 22.20
N GLU A 322 -17.93 -16.37 21.42
CA GLU A 322 -19.31 -16.76 21.17
C GLU A 322 -20.11 -16.93 22.45
N GLY A 323 -21.25 -16.25 22.56
CA GLY A 323 -22.13 -16.26 23.73
C GLY A 323 -21.60 -15.51 24.96
N VAL A 324 -20.45 -14.85 24.90
CA VAL A 324 -19.88 -14.10 26.04
C VAL A 324 -19.74 -12.62 25.70
N GLY A 325 -19.08 -12.28 24.60
CA GLY A 325 -18.87 -10.91 24.18
C GLY A 325 -17.62 -10.69 23.35
N GLY A 326 -17.41 -9.46 22.95
CA GLY A 326 -16.27 -9.01 22.15
C GLY A 326 -15.71 -7.68 22.63
N ILE A 327 -14.56 -7.34 22.07
CA ILE A 327 -13.90 -6.06 22.28
C ILE A 327 -14.09 -5.22 21.04
N LEU A 328 -14.73 -4.06 21.19
CA LEU A 328 -14.87 -3.07 20.14
C LEU A 328 -13.77 -2.02 20.29
N LEU A 329 -12.92 -1.89 19.30
CA LEU A 329 -11.94 -0.81 19.22
C LEU A 329 -12.56 0.33 18.42
N LEU A 330 -12.55 1.52 19.01
CA LEU A 330 -13.07 2.75 18.43
C LEU A 330 -11.92 3.76 18.34
N ALA A 331 -11.74 4.40 17.20
CA ALA A 331 -10.68 5.37 17.01
C ALA A 331 -11.22 6.76 16.68
N PHE A 332 -10.65 7.79 17.33
CA PHE A 332 -11.07 9.17 17.28
C PHE A 332 -9.95 10.08 16.77
N LYS A 333 -10.31 11.26 16.27
CA LYS A 333 -9.35 12.24 15.75
C LYS A 333 -8.62 12.99 16.87
N THR A 334 -9.28 13.23 17.99
CA THR A 334 -8.74 14.01 19.10
C THR A 334 -8.87 13.27 20.42
N GLU A 335 -8.00 13.59 21.36
CA GLU A 335 -8.02 13.05 22.72
C GLU A 335 -9.35 13.38 23.43
N ASN A 336 -9.84 14.61 23.29
CA ASN A 336 -11.11 15.04 23.85
C ASN A 336 -12.31 14.20 23.36
N GLU A 337 -12.32 13.83 22.05
CA GLU A 337 -13.36 12.93 21.51
C GLU A 337 -13.28 11.54 22.14
N ALA A 338 -12.07 11.01 22.33
CA ALA A 338 -11.86 9.71 22.97
C ALA A 338 -12.27 9.72 24.45
N GLU A 339 -11.88 10.72 25.22
CA GLU A 339 -12.28 10.90 26.63
C GLU A 339 -13.81 11.04 26.77
N SER A 340 -14.43 11.86 25.92
CA SER A 340 -15.88 12.01 25.89
C SER A 340 -16.58 10.69 25.55
N ALA A 341 -16.03 9.93 24.59
CA ALA A 341 -16.58 8.63 24.23
C ALA A 341 -16.50 7.62 25.39
N ILE A 342 -15.40 7.57 26.12
CA ILE A 342 -15.27 6.74 27.34
C ILE A 342 -16.38 7.06 28.32
N LYS A 343 -16.55 8.36 28.66
CA LYS A 343 -17.56 8.79 29.61
C LYS A 343 -18.97 8.42 29.17
N ILE A 344 -19.32 8.65 27.90
CA ILE A 344 -20.64 8.33 27.34
C ILE A 344 -20.92 6.82 27.39
N LEU A 345 -19.92 6.00 27.08
CA LEU A 345 -20.05 4.55 27.12
C LEU A 345 -20.20 4.00 28.54
N GLU A 346 -19.38 4.49 29.47
CA GLU A 346 -19.49 4.13 30.92
C GLU A 346 -20.84 4.53 31.50
N ASP A 347 -21.38 5.72 31.16
CA ASP A 347 -22.71 6.17 31.61
C ASP A 347 -23.84 5.27 31.08
N ARG A 348 -23.57 4.46 30.07
CA ARG A 348 -24.50 3.46 29.49
C ARG A 348 -24.22 2.03 29.95
N GLY A 349 -23.29 1.85 30.89
CA GLY A 349 -22.90 0.56 31.44
C GLY A 349 -22.01 -0.27 30.49
N ILE A 350 -21.39 0.37 29.50
CA ILE A 350 -20.42 -0.25 28.60
C ILE A 350 -19.03 0.12 29.09
N HIS A 351 -18.31 -0.84 29.66
CA HIS A 351 -16.95 -0.59 30.13
C HIS A 351 -16.01 -0.21 28.99
N ALA A 352 -15.39 0.96 29.08
CA ALA A 352 -14.54 1.54 28.05
C ALA A 352 -13.27 2.17 28.68
N VAL A 353 -12.11 1.94 28.03
CA VAL A 353 -10.82 2.47 28.47
C VAL A 353 -10.00 2.97 27.28
N SER A 354 -9.12 3.92 27.51
CA SER A 354 -8.10 4.33 26.55
C SER A 354 -7.11 3.18 26.33
N ARG A 355 -6.62 3.04 25.10
CA ARG A 355 -5.63 2.04 24.72
C ARG A 355 -4.24 2.63 24.66
#